data_96b1ea0cb04cbbcedd66de7fdd9c5bd0
#
_entry.id   96b1ea0cb04cbbcedd66de7fdd9c5bd0
#
_cell.length_a   1.000
_cell.length_b   1.000
_cell.length_c   1.000
_cell.angle_alpha   90.00
_cell.angle_beta   90.00
_cell.angle_gamma   90.00
#
_symmetry.space_group_name_H-M   'P 1'
#
loop_
_entity.id
_entity.type
_entity.pdbx_description
1 polymer ?
#
loop_
_entity_poly.entity_id
_entity_poly.type
_entity_poly.pdbx_seq_one_letter_code
_entity_poly.pdbx_strand_id
1 'polypeptide(L)'
;ESVRGEGAKLYGKDGRRFANEVLPRDLMTAEIKKQMAKDNMPYVWLDMTVLGKDVILNHFPHIYEKCLEEGFDVTKQWIPIVPAQHYYMGGIHVDKYSKTTMNNLYAVGETSCNGVHGANRLASNSLLEGLVFAKRAVNKIHDGENAQHKKYDIDFAQLANNVQQNIDREKIILAQEYKKAIFNEMDKVRSAR
;
A
#
# COMPACT_ATOMS: atom_id res chain seq x y z
N GLU A 1 4.99 -8.51 6.95
CA GLU A 1 4.20 -9.73 6.74
C GLU A 1 5.10 -10.94 6.52
N SER A 2 6.04 -10.89 5.57
CA SER A 2 6.95 -12.00 5.28
C SER A 2 7.72 -12.49 6.52
N VAL A 3 8.27 -11.57 7.31
CA VAL A 3 8.99 -11.88 8.57
C VAL A 3 8.09 -12.60 9.58
N ARG A 4 6.82 -12.19 9.71
CA ARG A 4 5.83 -12.88 10.57
C ARG A 4 5.46 -14.26 10.01
N GLY A 5 5.35 -14.37 8.68
CA GLY A 5 5.12 -15.64 7.99
C GLY A 5 6.25 -16.64 8.24
N GLU A 6 7.49 -16.17 8.36
CA GLU A 6 8.66 -17.01 8.69
C GLU A 6 8.71 -17.42 10.17
N GLY A 7 7.97 -16.73 11.05
CA GLY A 7 7.84 -17.13 12.45
C GLY A 7 8.15 -16.07 13.50
N ALA A 8 8.52 -14.83 13.09
CA ALA A 8 8.73 -13.73 14.02
C ALA A 8 7.50 -13.45 14.88
N LYS A 9 7.70 -12.95 16.09
CA LYS A 9 6.66 -12.80 17.11
C LYS A 9 6.38 -11.35 17.45
N LEU A 10 5.14 -11.08 17.87
CA LEU A 10 4.68 -9.77 18.30
C LEU A 10 4.46 -9.73 19.81
N TYR A 11 4.96 -8.68 20.45
CA TYR A 11 4.87 -8.48 21.88
C TYR A 11 4.33 -7.08 22.23
N GLY A 12 3.54 -7.03 23.29
CA GLY A 12 3.12 -5.79 23.92
C GLY A 12 4.20 -5.23 24.87
N LYS A 13 3.87 -4.15 25.55
CA LYS A 13 4.74 -3.50 26.55
C LYS A 13 5.13 -4.42 27.69
N ASP A 14 4.26 -5.33 28.07
CA ASP A 14 4.46 -6.30 29.15
C ASP A 14 5.32 -7.53 28.74
N GLY A 15 5.84 -7.53 27.52
CA GLY A 15 6.62 -8.65 26.98
C GLY A 15 5.79 -9.90 26.68
N ARG A 16 4.45 -9.79 26.60
CA ARG A 16 3.58 -10.92 26.28
C ARG A 16 3.11 -10.83 24.84
N ARG A 17 3.01 -11.99 24.19
CA ARG A 17 2.36 -12.11 22.87
C ARG A 17 0.88 -11.76 23.00
N PHE A 18 0.37 -11.02 22.00
CA PHE A 18 -1.01 -10.54 22.03
C PHE A 18 -1.86 -10.99 20.83
N ALA A 19 -1.23 -11.54 19.79
CA ALA A 19 -1.92 -11.95 18.57
C ALA A 19 -1.34 -13.24 17.98
N ASN A 20 -2.11 -13.86 17.07
CA ASN A 20 -1.60 -14.89 16.17
C ASN A 20 -0.99 -14.21 14.94
N GLU A 21 0.31 -14.32 14.75
CA GLU A 21 1.07 -13.59 13.75
C GLU A 21 0.73 -13.93 12.29
N VAL A 22 0.04 -15.03 12.05
CA VAL A 22 -0.41 -15.45 10.70
C VAL A 22 -1.80 -14.92 10.31
N LEU A 23 -2.41 -14.09 11.15
CA LEU A 23 -3.67 -13.43 10.82
C LEU A 23 -3.57 -12.62 9.52
N PRO A 24 -4.67 -12.52 8.75
CA PRO A 24 -4.79 -11.58 7.63
C PRO A 24 -4.39 -10.15 8.03
N ARG A 25 -3.88 -9.38 7.06
CA ARG A 25 -3.29 -8.06 7.31
C ARG A 25 -4.22 -7.07 8.01
N ASP A 26 -5.47 -7.03 7.61
CA ASP A 26 -6.52 -6.17 8.19
C ASP A 26 -6.78 -6.52 9.64
N LEU A 27 -6.95 -7.81 9.96
CA LEU A 27 -7.14 -8.30 11.32
C LEU A 27 -5.89 -8.07 12.17
N MET A 28 -4.69 -8.31 11.62
CA MET A 28 -3.45 -8.03 12.33
C MET A 28 -3.28 -6.54 12.63
N THR A 29 -3.63 -5.67 11.69
CA THR A 29 -3.61 -4.22 11.91
C THR A 29 -4.54 -3.81 13.05
N ALA A 30 -5.73 -4.41 13.11
CA ALA A 30 -6.68 -4.17 14.20
C ALA A 30 -6.12 -4.62 15.56
N GLU A 31 -5.53 -5.82 15.66
CA GLU A 31 -4.93 -6.32 16.89
C GLU A 31 -3.72 -5.48 17.33
N ILE A 32 -2.86 -5.05 16.40
CA ILE A 32 -1.73 -4.15 16.73
C ILE A 32 -2.26 -2.81 17.27
N LYS A 33 -3.22 -2.18 16.61
CA LYS A 33 -3.81 -0.92 17.08
C LYS A 33 -4.45 -1.04 18.45
N LYS A 34 -5.17 -2.14 18.68
CA LYS A 34 -5.77 -2.45 19.98
C LYS A 34 -4.71 -2.59 21.08
N GLN A 35 -3.60 -3.31 20.80
CA GLN A 35 -2.52 -3.46 21.75
C GLN A 35 -1.81 -2.13 22.01
N MET A 36 -1.52 -1.33 20.98
CA MET A 36 -0.95 0.01 21.14
C MET A 36 -1.80 0.91 22.05
N ALA A 37 -3.13 0.88 21.86
CA ALA A 37 -4.06 1.63 22.69
C ALA A 37 -4.07 1.13 24.15
N LYS A 38 -4.10 -0.19 24.36
CA LYS A 38 -4.04 -0.83 25.69
C LYS A 38 -2.77 -0.47 26.44
N ASP A 39 -1.63 -0.48 25.74
CA ASP A 39 -0.31 -0.22 26.34
C ASP A 39 -0.02 1.27 26.47
N ASN A 40 -0.85 2.13 25.89
CA ASN A 40 -0.60 3.57 25.72
C ASN A 40 0.79 3.83 25.11
N MET A 41 1.11 3.09 24.05
CA MET A 41 2.38 3.18 23.32
C MET A 41 2.15 3.43 21.83
N PRO A 42 3.02 4.21 21.16
CA PRO A 42 2.91 4.50 19.74
C PRO A 42 3.38 3.34 18.83
N TYR A 43 3.77 2.19 19.39
CA TYR A 43 4.27 1.02 18.67
C TYR A 43 4.03 -0.26 19.48
N VAL A 44 4.25 -1.40 18.84
CA VAL A 44 4.41 -2.71 19.47
C VAL A 44 5.79 -3.27 19.13
N TRP A 45 6.21 -4.34 19.80
CA TRP A 45 7.51 -4.97 19.57
C TRP A 45 7.40 -6.13 18.58
N LEU A 46 8.37 -6.20 17.66
CA LEU A 46 8.59 -7.35 16.78
C LEU A 46 9.90 -8.04 17.17
N ASP A 47 9.82 -9.32 17.45
CA ASP A 47 10.95 -10.18 17.72
C ASP A 47 11.29 -11.04 16.50
N MET A 48 12.41 -10.75 15.86
CA MET A 48 12.98 -11.55 14.79
C MET A 48 14.03 -12.54 15.30
N THR A 49 14.51 -12.41 16.55
CA THR A 49 15.60 -13.24 17.08
C THR A 49 15.24 -14.72 17.10
N VAL A 50 13.94 -15.02 17.23
CA VAL A 50 13.40 -16.40 17.21
C VAL A 50 13.64 -17.13 15.89
N LEU A 51 13.92 -16.41 14.79
CA LEU A 51 14.21 -17.00 13.47
C LEU A 51 15.64 -17.52 13.39
N GLY A 52 16.53 -17.03 14.25
CA GLY A 52 17.95 -17.28 14.16
C GLY A 52 18.68 -16.39 13.13
N LYS A 53 19.95 -16.14 13.40
CA LYS A 53 20.79 -15.23 12.62
C LYS A 53 20.87 -15.60 11.14
N ASP A 54 21.05 -16.87 10.84
CA ASP A 54 21.24 -17.35 9.46
C ASP A 54 19.97 -17.11 8.60
N VAL A 55 18.78 -17.36 9.15
CA VAL A 55 17.52 -17.09 8.46
C VAL A 55 17.36 -15.59 8.22
N ILE A 56 17.65 -14.77 9.21
CA ILE A 56 17.55 -13.31 9.09
C ILE A 56 18.46 -12.80 7.98
N LEU A 57 19.73 -13.20 7.97
CA LEU A 57 20.71 -12.71 7.00
C LEU A 57 20.47 -13.23 5.58
N ASN A 58 19.98 -14.46 5.43
CA ASN A 58 19.77 -15.06 4.11
C ASN A 58 18.40 -14.72 3.50
N HIS A 59 17.32 -14.68 4.31
CA HIS A 59 15.98 -14.43 3.81
C HIS A 59 15.59 -12.95 3.83
N PHE A 60 16.15 -12.16 4.74
CA PHE A 60 15.78 -10.76 4.98
C PHE A 60 16.99 -9.80 5.03
N PRO A 61 18.00 -9.91 4.12
CA PRO A 61 19.22 -9.11 4.18
C PRO A 61 18.92 -7.60 4.19
N HIS A 62 18.02 -7.13 3.33
CA HIS A 62 17.68 -5.71 3.28
C HIS A 62 16.95 -5.20 4.53
N ILE A 63 16.13 -6.04 5.17
CA ILE A 63 15.49 -5.66 6.43
C ILE A 63 16.55 -5.55 7.52
N TYR A 64 17.49 -6.50 7.57
CA TYR A 64 18.59 -6.47 8.51
C TYR A 64 19.46 -5.22 8.35
N GLU A 65 19.88 -4.92 7.12
CA GLU A 65 20.69 -3.73 6.80
C GLU A 65 19.98 -2.44 7.21
N LYS A 66 18.70 -2.29 6.83
CA LYS A 66 17.92 -1.10 7.19
C LYS A 66 17.72 -0.93 8.69
N CYS A 67 17.43 -2.01 9.41
CA CYS A 67 17.31 -1.94 10.86
C CYS A 67 18.66 -1.60 11.52
N LEU A 68 19.75 -2.13 10.99
CA LEU A 68 21.09 -1.85 11.51
C LEU A 68 21.50 -0.38 11.29
N GLU A 69 21.17 0.21 10.12
CA GLU A 69 21.35 1.64 9.84
C GLU A 69 20.62 2.52 10.88
N GLU A 70 19.44 2.08 11.33
CA GLU A 70 18.64 2.77 12.35
C GLU A 70 19.05 2.40 13.79
N GLY A 71 20.14 1.65 13.96
CA GLY A 71 20.69 1.28 15.27
C GLY A 71 20.08 0.01 15.90
N PHE A 72 19.33 -0.79 15.13
CA PHE A 72 18.69 -2.01 15.61
C PHE A 72 19.34 -3.27 15.01
N ASP A 73 20.02 -4.05 15.83
CA ASP A 73 20.47 -5.39 15.43
C ASP A 73 19.36 -6.41 15.68
N VAL A 74 18.54 -6.67 14.65
CA VAL A 74 17.38 -7.57 14.73
C VAL A 74 17.73 -9.04 15.00
N THR A 75 19.03 -9.38 14.95
CA THR A 75 19.50 -10.70 15.34
C THR A 75 19.69 -10.84 16.87
N LYS A 76 19.60 -9.72 17.60
CA LYS A 76 19.89 -9.66 19.06
C LYS A 76 18.80 -8.97 19.86
N GLN A 77 17.97 -8.14 19.23
CA GLN A 77 17.01 -7.30 19.94
C GLN A 77 15.70 -7.18 19.19
N TRP A 78 14.65 -6.86 19.90
CA TRP A 78 13.35 -6.54 19.36
C TRP A 78 13.35 -5.15 18.71
N ILE A 79 12.48 -4.95 17.73
CA ILE A 79 12.32 -3.67 17.06
C ILE A 79 10.91 -3.11 17.25
N PRO A 80 10.75 -1.77 17.37
CA PRO A 80 9.44 -1.16 17.40
C PRO A 80 8.82 -1.17 16.00
N ILE A 81 7.56 -1.56 15.91
CA ILE A 81 6.80 -1.54 14.66
C ILE A 81 5.44 -0.90 14.83
N VAL A 82 4.94 -0.31 13.74
CA VAL A 82 3.60 0.24 13.61
C VAL A 82 2.93 -0.28 12.34
N PRO A 83 1.59 -0.35 12.26
CA PRO A 83 0.92 -0.60 11.01
C PRO A 83 1.18 0.54 10.03
N ALA A 84 1.52 0.19 8.80
CA ALA A 84 1.71 1.14 7.72
C ALA A 84 0.86 0.75 6.52
N GLN A 85 0.50 1.74 5.69
CA GLN A 85 -0.14 1.49 4.41
C GLN A 85 0.84 0.74 3.51
N HIS A 86 0.34 -0.29 2.82
CA HIS A 86 1.17 -1.16 2.00
C HIS A 86 0.71 -1.21 0.54
N TYR A 87 -0.56 -1.53 0.30
CA TYR A 87 -1.13 -1.67 -1.05
C TYR A 87 -2.56 -1.13 -1.06
N TYR A 88 -2.91 -0.41 -2.11
CA TYR A 88 -4.23 0.17 -2.27
C TYR A 88 -5.16 -0.80 -3.02
N MET A 89 -6.17 -1.34 -2.33
CA MET A 89 -7.21 -2.19 -2.93
C MET A 89 -8.38 -1.31 -3.36
N GLY A 90 -8.25 -0.70 -4.48
CA GLY A 90 -9.22 0.25 -5.04
C GLY A 90 -8.61 0.90 -6.26
N GLY A 91 -9.05 2.10 -6.61
CA GLY A 91 -8.50 2.85 -7.71
C GLY A 91 -9.49 3.07 -8.85
N ILE A 92 -8.97 3.28 -10.04
CA ILE A 92 -9.75 3.53 -11.25
C ILE A 92 -10.49 2.24 -11.63
N HIS A 93 -11.83 2.28 -11.63
CA HIS A 93 -12.63 1.14 -12.05
C HIS A 93 -12.34 0.75 -13.50
N VAL A 94 -12.07 -0.54 -13.73
CA VAL A 94 -11.76 -1.10 -15.04
C VAL A 94 -12.48 -2.42 -15.27
N ASP A 95 -12.68 -2.76 -16.54
CA ASP A 95 -13.18 -4.06 -16.94
C ASP A 95 -12.08 -5.15 -16.94
N LYS A 96 -12.42 -6.36 -17.34
CA LYS A 96 -11.50 -7.51 -17.44
C LYS A 96 -10.32 -7.32 -18.40
N TYR A 97 -10.34 -6.26 -19.21
CA TYR A 97 -9.27 -5.86 -20.14
C TYR A 97 -8.56 -4.59 -19.70
N SER A 98 -8.77 -4.17 -18.45
CA SER A 98 -8.22 -2.94 -17.88
C SER A 98 -8.71 -1.65 -18.54
N LYS A 99 -9.81 -1.68 -19.30
CA LYS A 99 -10.42 -0.51 -19.93
C LYS A 99 -11.29 0.23 -18.92
N THR A 100 -11.12 1.54 -18.84
CA THR A 100 -11.98 2.40 -18.02
C THR A 100 -13.31 2.72 -18.73
N THR A 101 -14.19 3.44 -18.07
CA THR A 101 -15.42 3.98 -18.68
C THR A 101 -15.15 5.10 -19.67
N MET A 102 -13.95 5.69 -19.67
CA MET A 102 -13.53 6.68 -20.65
C MET A 102 -12.99 5.98 -21.91
N ASN A 103 -13.29 6.55 -23.07
CA ASN A 103 -12.77 6.04 -24.34
C ASN A 103 -11.25 6.20 -24.40
N ASN A 104 -10.56 5.14 -24.88
CA ASN A 104 -9.11 5.10 -25.08
C ASN A 104 -8.28 5.27 -23.79
N LEU A 105 -8.88 5.08 -22.62
CA LEU A 105 -8.19 5.12 -21.35
C LEU A 105 -8.18 3.73 -20.69
N TYR A 106 -7.00 3.29 -20.28
CA TYR A 106 -6.75 2.03 -19.59
C TYR A 106 -6.01 2.29 -18.29
N ALA A 107 -6.25 1.47 -17.28
CA ALA A 107 -5.50 1.51 -16.03
C ALA A 107 -5.13 0.09 -15.61
N VAL A 108 -3.87 -0.12 -15.18
CA VAL A 108 -3.33 -1.43 -14.80
C VAL A 108 -2.49 -1.33 -13.53
N GLY A 109 -2.36 -2.43 -12.80
CA GLY A 109 -1.61 -2.50 -11.54
C GLY A 109 -2.32 -1.79 -10.40
N GLU A 110 -1.59 -1.34 -9.40
CA GLU A 110 -2.12 -0.79 -8.15
C GLU A 110 -3.09 0.39 -8.32
N THR A 111 -2.95 1.15 -9.41
CA THR A 111 -3.84 2.27 -9.72
C THR A 111 -5.23 1.82 -10.19
N SER A 112 -5.39 0.56 -10.59
CA SER A 112 -6.63 0.01 -11.16
C SER A 112 -7.45 -0.77 -10.14
N CYS A 113 -8.78 -0.69 -10.26
CA CYS A 113 -9.73 -1.50 -9.51
C CYS A 113 -10.46 -2.45 -10.47
N ASN A 114 -9.91 -3.63 -10.69
CA ASN A 114 -10.51 -4.71 -11.48
C ASN A 114 -11.33 -5.71 -10.65
N GLY A 115 -11.40 -5.51 -9.32
CA GLY A 115 -12.16 -6.34 -8.38
C GLY A 115 -11.45 -7.62 -7.91
N VAL A 116 -10.30 -7.97 -8.47
CA VAL A 116 -9.58 -9.24 -8.15
C VAL A 116 -9.17 -9.33 -6.68
N HIS A 117 -8.83 -8.21 -6.07
CA HIS A 117 -8.35 -8.20 -4.68
C HIS A 117 -9.48 -8.05 -3.64
N GLY A 118 -10.65 -7.59 -4.05
CA GLY A 118 -11.74 -7.31 -3.09
C GLY A 118 -11.30 -6.32 -2.01
N ALA A 119 -11.69 -6.58 -0.78
CA ALA A 119 -11.34 -5.74 0.37
C ALA A 119 -9.95 -6.04 0.94
N ASN A 120 -9.34 -7.19 0.62
CA ASN A 120 -8.07 -7.61 1.22
C ASN A 120 -7.26 -8.46 0.24
N ARG A 121 -6.15 -7.88 -0.26
CA ARG A 121 -5.28 -8.53 -1.23
C ARG A 121 -4.51 -9.69 -0.60
N LEU A 122 -4.57 -10.85 -1.24
CA LEU A 122 -3.70 -11.98 -0.90
C LEU A 122 -2.24 -11.65 -1.21
N ALA A 123 -1.33 -12.13 -0.38
CA ALA A 123 0.10 -11.88 -0.50
C ALA A 123 0.62 -12.15 -1.93
N SER A 124 1.46 -11.26 -2.44
CA SER A 124 2.12 -11.30 -3.75
C SER A 124 1.19 -11.25 -4.99
N ASN A 125 -0.13 -11.36 -4.85
CA ASN A 125 -1.06 -11.36 -5.99
C ASN A 125 -1.05 -10.06 -6.80
N SER A 126 -0.57 -8.93 -6.24
CA SER A 126 -0.42 -7.69 -6.98
C SER A 126 0.58 -7.78 -8.14
N LEU A 127 1.65 -8.56 -7.98
CA LEU A 127 2.64 -8.77 -9.04
C LEU A 127 2.03 -9.52 -10.22
N LEU A 128 1.31 -10.60 -9.91
CA LEU A 128 0.63 -11.40 -10.93
C LEU A 128 -0.51 -10.63 -11.61
N GLU A 129 -1.30 -9.89 -10.82
CA GLU A 129 -2.37 -9.03 -11.33
C GLU A 129 -1.81 -8.02 -12.33
N GLY A 130 -0.77 -7.26 -11.96
CA GLY A 130 -0.15 -6.26 -12.83
C GLY A 130 0.28 -6.84 -14.16
N LEU A 131 0.96 -8.00 -14.16
CA LEU A 131 1.43 -8.66 -15.40
C LEU A 131 0.27 -9.16 -16.27
N VAL A 132 -0.70 -9.86 -15.69
CA VAL A 132 -1.82 -10.47 -16.42
C VAL A 132 -2.71 -9.38 -17.03
N PHE A 133 -3.07 -8.37 -16.26
CA PHE A 133 -3.98 -7.33 -16.74
C PHE A 133 -3.29 -6.35 -17.69
N ALA A 134 -1.99 -6.07 -17.53
CA ALA A 134 -1.22 -5.33 -18.52
C ALA A 134 -1.21 -6.05 -19.88
N LYS A 135 -0.96 -7.36 -19.89
CA LYS A 135 -1.01 -8.17 -21.11
C LYS A 135 -2.41 -8.13 -21.77
N ARG A 136 -3.47 -8.23 -20.97
CA ARG A 136 -4.86 -8.14 -21.49
C ARG A 136 -5.15 -6.76 -22.07
N ALA A 137 -4.69 -5.68 -21.44
CA ALA A 137 -4.84 -4.32 -21.93
C ALA A 137 -4.14 -4.15 -23.28
N VAL A 138 -2.89 -4.56 -23.40
CA VAL A 138 -2.11 -4.48 -24.64
C VAL A 138 -2.78 -5.24 -25.78
N ASN A 139 -3.20 -6.47 -25.55
CA ASN A 139 -3.91 -7.25 -26.56
C ASN A 139 -5.20 -6.56 -27.00
N LYS A 140 -5.97 -6.00 -26.05
CA LYS A 140 -7.21 -5.29 -26.36
C LYS A 140 -6.99 -4.00 -27.16
N ILE A 141 -5.92 -3.28 -26.87
CA ILE A 141 -5.52 -2.08 -27.61
C ILE A 141 -5.10 -2.50 -29.03
N HIS A 142 -4.28 -3.52 -29.18
CA HIS A 142 -3.84 -4.03 -30.46
C HIS A 142 -5.00 -4.49 -31.35
N ASP A 143 -5.93 -5.28 -30.80
CA ASP A 143 -7.12 -5.75 -31.52
C ASP A 143 -8.08 -4.60 -31.92
N GLY A 144 -7.95 -3.45 -31.27
CA GLY A 144 -8.78 -2.25 -31.51
C GLY A 144 -8.14 -1.21 -32.44
N GLU A 145 -6.95 -1.47 -33.01
CA GLU A 145 -6.17 -0.51 -33.82
C GLU A 145 -6.84 -0.02 -35.11
N ASN A 146 -8.01 -0.53 -35.47
CA ASN A 146 -8.84 0.05 -36.52
C ASN A 146 -9.65 1.28 -36.08
N ALA A 147 -9.53 1.73 -34.85
CA ALA A 147 -10.12 2.98 -34.40
C ALA A 147 -9.32 4.14 -35.00
N GLN A 148 -9.99 4.94 -35.86
CA GLN A 148 -9.40 6.15 -36.42
C GLN A 148 -8.75 7.00 -35.31
N HIS A 149 -7.43 7.00 -35.27
CA HIS A 149 -6.69 7.90 -34.41
C HIS A 149 -6.89 9.33 -34.92
N LYS A 150 -7.73 10.11 -34.24
CA LYS A 150 -7.72 11.55 -34.39
C LYS A 150 -6.36 12.03 -33.90
N LYS A 151 -5.49 12.48 -34.79
CA LYS A 151 -4.32 13.25 -34.43
C LYS A 151 -4.83 14.55 -33.79
N TYR A 152 -4.62 14.70 -32.50
CA TYR A 152 -4.76 15.98 -31.83
C TYR A 152 -3.39 16.66 -31.92
N ASP A 153 -3.36 17.84 -32.53
CA ASP A 153 -2.18 18.69 -32.48
C ASP A 153 -2.13 19.36 -31.10
N ILE A 154 -1.53 18.67 -30.15
CA ILE A 154 -1.45 19.15 -28.77
C ILE A 154 -0.08 19.82 -28.61
N ASP A 155 -0.11 21.12 -28.40
CA ASP A 155 1.08 21.85 -27.95
C ASP A 155 1.36 21.48 -26.49
N PHE A 156 2.19 20.46 -26.30
CA PHE A 156 2.59 19.98 -24.98
C PHE A 156 3.35 21.02 -24.16
N ALA A 157 4.06 21.97 -24.81
CA ALA A 157 4.78 23.04 -24.11
C ALA A 157 3.79 24.06 -23.53
N GLN A 158 2.77 24.45 -24.29
CA GLN A 158 1.72 25.31 -23.82
C GLN A 158 0.85 24.62 -22.74
N LEU A 159 0.57 23.33 -22.91
CA LEU A 159 -0.15 22.53 -21.91
C LEU A 159 0.66 22.42 -20.61
N ALA A 160 1.95 22.14 -20.69
CA ALA A 160 2.84 22.06 -19.52
C ALA A 160 2.93 23.40 -18.76
N ASN A 161 3.04 24.51 -19.46
CA ASN A 161 3.07 25.84 -18.86
C ASN A 161 1.72 26.19 -18.17
N ASN A 162 0.61 25.90 -18.83
CA ASN A 162 -0.72 26.11 -18.26
C ASN A 162 -0.99 25.19 -17.05
N VAL A 163 -0.54 23.94 -17.13
CA VAL A 163 -0.65 22.97 -16.03
C VAL A 163 0.23 23.41 -14.87
N GLN A 164 1.46 23.88 -15.09
CA GLN A 164 2.35 24.30 -14.01
C GLN A 164 1.81 25.54 -13.26
N GLN A 165 1.26 26.52 -13.99
CA GLN A 165 0.67 27.72 -13.37
C GLN A 165 -0.62 27.42 -12.59
N ASN A 166 -1.41 26.43 -13.00
CA ASN A 166 -2.62 26.01 -12.30
C ASN A 166 -2.33 25.01 -11.16
N ILE A 167 -1.34 24.13 -11.33
CA ILE A 167 -0.98 23.12 -10.32
C ILE A 167 -0.55 23.76 -9.00
N ASP A 168 0.20 24.84 -9.01
CA ASP A 168 0.70 25.45 -7.78
C ASP A 168 -0.41 26.17 -6.99
N ARG A 169 -1.42 26.69 -7.66
CA ARG A 169 -2.61 27.27 -7.02
C ARG A 169 -3.59 26.20 -6.54
N GLU A 170 -3.92 25.24 -7.39
CA GLU A 170 -4.90 24.19 -7.07
C GLU A 170 -4.35 23.15 -6.09
N LYS A 171 -3.06 22.82 -6.13
CA LYS A 171 -2.44 21.92 -5.14
C LYS A 171 -2.57 22.42 -3.72
N ILE A 172 -2.38 23.73 -3.49
CA ILE A 172 -2.49 24.29 -2.15
C ILE A 172 -3.94 24.23 -1.66
N ILE A 173 -4.90 24.59 -2.53
CA ILE A 173 -6.33 24.57 -2.21
C ILE A 173 -6.81 23.14 -2.00
N LEU A 174 -6.49 22.25 -2.93
CA LEU A 174 -6.89 20.84 -2.89
C LEU A 174 -6.27 20.10 -1.69
N ALA A 175 -4.99 20.36 -1.41
CA ALA A 175 -4.33 19.78 -0.23
C ALA A 175 -4.97 20.26 1.09
N GLN A 176 -5.40 21.50 1.16
CA GLN A 176 -6.11 22.05 2.32
C GLN A 176 -7.52 21.45 2.45
N GLU A 177 -8.24 21.29 1.36
CA GLU A 177 -9.58 20.67 1.33
C GLU A 177 -9.51 19.18 1.70
N TYR A 178 -8.58 18.42 1.15
CA TYR A 178 -8.35 17.02 1.52
C TYR A 178 -7.94 16.88 2.98
N LYS A 179 -7.05 17.73 3.46
CA LYS A 179 -6.65 17.73 4.87
C LYS A 179 -7.86 17.98 5.77
N LYS A 180 -8.69 18.98 5.45
CA LYS A 180 -9.92 19.28 6.18
C LYS A 180 -10.94 18.15 6.12
N ALA A 181 -11.13 17.53 4.98
CA ALA A 181 -12.02 16.37 4.82
C ALA A 181 -11.54 15.16 5.64
N ILE A 182 -10.25 14.86 5.63
CA ILE A 182 -9.65 13.77 6.42
C ILE A 182 -9.84 14.03 7.93
N PHE A 183 -9.56 15.25 8.41
CA PHE A 183 -9.75 15.59 9.82
C PHE A 183 -11.22 15.52 10.25
N ASN A 184 -12.14 16.01 9.42
CA ASN A 184 -13.57 15.90 9.68
C ASN A 184 -14.05 14.44 9.79
N GLU A 185 -13.51 13.55 8.94
CA GLU A 185 -13.86 12.13 8.99
C GLU A 185 -13.23 11.44 10.21
N MET A 186 -12.01 11.80 10.56
CA MET A 186 -11.36 11.32 11.79
C MET A 186 -12.12 11.74 13.05
N ASP A 187 -12.64 12.97 13.09
CA ASP A 187 -13.42 13.47 14.22
C ASP A 187 -14.79 12.79 14.33
N LYS A 188 -15.46 12.50 13.22
CA LYS A 188 -16.68 11.67 13.22
C LYS A 188 -16.43 10.29 13.80
N VAL A 189 -15.33 9.64 13.41
CA VAL A 189 -14.95 8.32 13.94
C VAL A 189 -14.61 8.40 15.44
N ARG A 190 -13.99 9.51 15.89
CA ARG A 190 -13.72 9.72 17.32
C ARG A 190 -14.98 9.98 18.15
N SER A 191 -15.96 10.68 17.57
CA SER A 191 -17.21 11.03 18.25
C SER A 191 -18.23 9.87 18.30
N ALA A 192 -18.02 8.84 17.48
CA ALA A 192 -18.85 7.63 17.41
C ALA A 192 -18.36 6.50 18.35
N ARG A 193 -17.33 6.77 19.15
CA ARG A 193 -16.80 5.88 20.20
C ARG A 193 -17.10 6.44 21.60
#